data_cae2b5f66ef720141b63d046aefb4a33
#
_entry.id   cae2b5f66ef720141b63d046aefb4a33
#
_cell.length_a   1.000
_cell.length_b   1.000
_cell.length_c   1.000
_cell.angle_alpha   90.00
_cell.angle_beta   90.00
_cell.angle_gamma   90.00
#
_symmetry.space_group_name_H-M   'P 1'
#
loop_
_entity.id
_entity.type
_entity.pdbx_description
1 polymer ?
#
loop_
_entity_poly.entity_id
_entity_poly.type
_entity_poly.pdbx_seq_one_letter_code
_entity_poly.pdbx_strand_id
1 'polypeptide(L)'
;VYDEFVEKVRTNVERLRQGPPDGPGSVDVGAVIFPPQLEIVDEHVRDAVDKGARVLTGGHPRTGAGRFYEPTVLVDVDHSMKCMTEETFGPTIPIMKVADAEEGVRLANDSAYGLQASVWTRDVRRGEELARRIEAGVVCVNDAQVNYTALNLPMGGWKASGLGSRHGANGIRKYAKVQSLLVTRRALKREPFMFPYKASRTMLLRRVFRLIYGRRGSA
;
A
#
# COMPACT_ATOMS: atom_id res chain seq x y z
N VAL A 1 22.55 0.72 12.64
CA VAL A 1 21.12 1.09 12.73
C VAL A 1 20.26 -0.14 13.02
N TYR A 2 20.49 -1.29 12.32
CA TYR A 2 19.65 -2.48 12.44
C TYR A 2 19.54 -3.01 13.88
N ASP A 3 20.65 -3.29 14.55
CA ASP A 3 20.66 -3.87 15.90
C ASP A 3 20.00 -2.96 16.94
N GLU A 4 20.28 -1.64 16.86
CA GLU A 4 19.64 -0.63 17.71
C GLU A 4 18.14 -0.53 17.46
N PHE A 5 17.71 -0.64 16.19
CA PHE A 5 16.31 -0.61 15.82
C PHE A 5 15.58 -1.84 16.36
N VAL A 6 16.13 -3.03 16.13
CA VAL A 6 15.57 -4.30 16.62
C VAL A 6 15.40 -4.29 18.14
N GLU A 7 16.40 -3.83 18.87
CA GLU A 7 16.33 -3.78 20.34
C GLU A 7 15.27 -2.79 20.85
N LYS A 8 15.14 -1.63 20.19
CA LYS A 8 14.08 -0.67 20.51
C LYS A 8 12.68 -1.23 20.19
N VAL A 9 12.52 -1.92 19.07
CA VAL A 9 11.25 -2.56 18.70
C VAL A 9 10.89 -3.65 19.72
N ARG A 10 11.83 -4.54 20.05
CA ARG A 10 11.63 -5.59 21.05
C ARG A 10 11.18 -4.99 22.39
N THR A 11 11.94 -4.03 22.93
CA THR A 11 11.64 -3.39 24.19
C THR A 11 10.27 -2.71 24.21
N ASN A 12 9.87 -2.08 23.11
CA ASN A 12 8.56 -1.42 23.03
C ASN A 12 7.43 -2.44 22.92
N VAL A 13 7.62 -3.53 22.17
CA VAL A 13 6.61 -4.59 22.02
C VAL A 13 6.37 -5.32 23.35
N GLU A 14 7.43 -5.60 24.13
CA GLU A 14 7.33 -6.23 25.44
C GLU A 14 6.54 -5.38 26.47
N ARG A 15 6.42 -4.09 26.27
CA ARG A 15 5.65 -3.18 27.12
C ARG A 15 4.17 -3.08 26.75
N LEU A 16 3.76 -3.63 25.62
CA LEU A 16 2.36 -3.57 25.18
C LEU A 16 1.48 -4.38 26.12
N ARG A 17 0.39 -3.75 26.53
CA ARG A 17 -0.64 -4.37 27.36
C ARG A 17 -1.65 -5.07 26.46
N GLN A 18 -1.75 -6.37 26.57
CA GLN A 18 -2.72 -7.16 25.80
C GLN A 18 -3.81 -7.73 26.69
N GLY A 19 -5.05 -7.61 26.26
CA GLY A 19 -6.19 -8.17 26.99
C GLY A 19 -7.55 -7.71 26.48
N PRO A 20 -8.63 -8.13 27.12
CA PRO A 20 -9.95 -7.55 26.90
C PRO A 20 -9.96 -6.09 27.38
N PRO A 21 -10.47 -5.14 26.56
CA PRO A 21 -10.57 -3.76 27.01
C PRO A 21 -11.69 -3.60 28.06
N ASP A 22 -11.40 -2.87 29.12
CA ASP A 22 -12.34 -2.49 30.18
C ASP A 22 -12.60 -0.97 30.24
N GLY A 23 -12.11 -0.23 29.24
CA GLY A 23 -12.30 1.20 29.09
C GLY A 23 -11.31 1.80 28.08
N PRO A 24 -11.44 3.10 27.76
CA PRO A 24 -10.53 3.79 26.86
C PRO A 24 -9.07 3.74 27.35
N GLY A 25 -8.16 3.22 26.50
CA GLY A 25 -6.74 3.15 26.81
C GLY A 25 -6.35 2.10 27.86
N SER A 26 -7.23 1.15 28.22
CA SER A 26 -6.93 0.08 29.16
C SER A 26 -5.94 -0.94 28.60
N VAL A 27 -5.98 -1.19 27.30
CA VAL A 27 -5.08 -2.11 26.58
C VAL A 27 -4.58 -1.47 25.29
N ASP A 28 -3.44 -1.97 24.81
CA ASP A 28 -2.81 -1.54 23.55
C ASP A 28 -3.10 -2.53 22.41
N VAL A 29 -3.27 -3.83 22.76
CA VAL A 29 -3.56 -4.90 21.80
C VAL A 29 -4.77 -5.71 22.27
N GLY A 30 -5.83 -5.72 21.47
CA GLY A 30 -7.06 -6.49 21.71
C GLY A 30 -6.99 -7.92 21.17
N ALA A 31 -8.14 -8.61 21.26
CA ALA A 31 -8.30 -9.95 20.73
C ALA A 31 -8.36 -9.99 19.21
N VAL A 32 -7.94 -11.08 18.62
CA VAL A 32 -8.16 -11.40 17.19
C VAL A 32 -9.66 -11.67 16.99
N ILE A 33 -10.30 -10.87 16.14
CA ILE A 33 -11.75 -10.89 15.95
C ILE A 33 -12.18 -12.15 15.17
N PHE A 34 -11.48 -12.46 14.09
CA PHE A 34 -11.83 -13.55 13.18
C PHE A 34 -11.07 -14.83 13.56
N PRO A 35 -11.78 -15.92 13.96
CA PRO A 35 -11.10 -17.13 14.46
C PRO A 35 -10.04 -17.72 13.53
N PRO A 36 -10.26 -17.87 12.21
CA PRO A 36 -9.24 -18.39 11.30
C PRO A 36 -7.97 -17.53 11.24
N GLN A 37 -8.06 -16.24 11.58
CA GLN A 37 -6.91 -15.35 11.57
C GLN A 37 -5.86 -15.71 12.63
N LEU A 38 -6.28 -16.28 13.75
CA LEU A 38 -5.35 -16.75 14.76
C LEU A 38 -4.48 -17.90 14.23
N GLU A 39 -5.09 -18.80 13.45
CA GLU A 39 -4.41 -19.93 12.81
C GLU A 39 -3.43 -19.44 11.74
N ILE A 40 -3.84 -18.46 10.91
CA ILE A 40 -2.98 -17.86 9.89
C ILE A 40 -1.75 -17.20 10.53
N VAL A 41 -1.93 -16.43 11.60
CA VAL A 41 -0.82 -15.78 12.31
C VAL A 41 0.15 -16.83 12.87
N ASP A 42 -0.37 -17.88 13.50
CA ASP A 42 0.43 -18.95 14.08
C ASP A 42 1.18 -19.74 12.99
N GLU A 43 0.52 -20.03 11.87
CA GLU A 43 1.14 -20.69 10.71
C GLU A 43 2.30 -19.87 10.14
N HIS A 44 2.10 -18.53 9.95
CA HIS A 44 3.14 -17.66 9.41
C HIS A 44 4.35 -17.55 10.35
N VAL A 45 4.12 -17.53 11.66
CA VAL A 45 5.21 -17.51 12.64
C VAL A 45 5.96 -18.83 12.64
N ARG A 46 5.26 -19.98 12.61
CA ARG A 46 5.89 -21.30 12.54
C ARG A 46 6.67 -21.48 11.25
N ASP A 47 6.08 -21.13 10.08
CA ASP A 47 6.78 -21.18 8.80
C ASP A 47 8.09 -20.38 8.84
N ALA A 48 8.07 -19.18 9.45
CA ALA A 48 9.27 -18.38 9.60
C ALA A 48 10.33 -19.07 10.49
N VAL A 49 9.93 -19.59 11.63
CA VAL A 49 10.83 -20.31 12.55
C VAL A 49 11.42 -21.55 11.91
N ASP A 50 10.60 -22.36 11.23
CA ASP A 50 11.04 -23.57 10.53
C ASP A 50 12.05 -23.27 9.42
N LYS A 51 11.99 -22.05 8.86
CA LYS A 51 12.93 -21.53 7.85
C LYS A 51 14.13 -20.77 8.44
N GLY A 52 14.26 -20.71 9.76
CA GLY A 52 15.42 -20.17 10.44
C GLY A 52 15.26 -18.78 11.04
N ALA A 53 14.07 -18.18 10.99
CA ALA A 53 13.80 -16.94 11.72
C ALA A 53 13.88 -17.14 13.24
N ARG A 54 14.27 -16.08 13.95
CA ARG A 54 14.29 -16.08 15.41
C ARG A 54 13.17 -15.22 15.97
N VAL A 55 12.43 -15.76 16.93
CA VAL A 55 11.46 -15.02 17.75
C VAL A 55 12.20 -14.30 18.87
N LEU A 56 12.05 -13.00 18.97
CA LEU A 56 12.63 -12.20 20.05
C LEU A 56 11.66 -11.98 21.21
N THR A 57 10.35 -11.93 20.91
CA THR A 57 9.27 -11.86 21.90
C THR A 57 7.97 -12.39 21.29
N GLY A 58 7.05 -12.91 22.10
CA GLY A 58 5.79 -13.50 21.66
C GLY A 58 5.98 -14.84 20.95
N GLY A 59 5.37 -15.00 19.80
CA GLY A 59 5.53 -16.18 18.93
C GLY A 59 4.55 -17.30 19.15
N HIS A 60 3.51 -17.10 19.96
CA HIS A 60 2.50 -18.12 20.25
C HIS A 60 1.13 -17.53 20.64
N PRO A 61 0.06 -18.31 20.48
CA PRO A 61 -1.23 -17.95 21.04
C PRO A 61 -1.15 -17.83 22.56
N ARG A 62 -1.80 -16.81 23.12
CA ARG A 62 -1.89 -16.64 24.56
C ARG A 62 -2.80 -17.71 25.17
N THR A 63 -2.38 -18.29 26.27
CA THR A 63 -3.20 -19.25 27.05
C THR A 63 -4.33 -18.53 27.78
N GLY A 64 -5.46 -19.22 27.96
CA GLY A 64 -6.64 -18.72 28.71
C GLY A 64 -7.79 -18.29 27.80
N ALA A 65 -8.74 -17.55 28.37
CA ALA A 65 -9.93 -17.14 27.65
C ALA A 65 -9.65 -16.03 26.63
N GLY A 66 -10.31 -16.12 25.48
CA GLY A 66 -10.18 -15.15 24.38
C GLY A 66 -9.21 -15.60 23.29
N ARG A 67 -9.31 -14.92 22.14
CA ARG A 67 -8.45 -15.19 20.98
C ARG A 67 -7.33 -14.15 20.92
N PHE A 68 -6.25 -14.45 21.61
CA PHE A 68 -5.09 -13.57 21.63
C PHE A 68 -3.87 -14.29 21.04
N TYR A 69 -3.11 -13.57 20.25
CA TYR A 69 -1.76 -13.96 19.82
C TYR A 69 -0.80 -12.94 20.43
N GLU A 70 0.25 -13.39 21.07
CA GLU A 70 1.18 -12.46 21.71
C GLU A 70 1.87 -11.56 20.67
N PRO A 71 2.01 -10.25 20.95
CA PRO A 71 2.75 -9.35 20.09
C PRO A 71 4.16 -9.90 19.84
N THR A 72 4.48 -10.15 18.56
CA THR A 72 5.60 -10.96 18.12
C THR A 72 6.60 -10.15 17.32
N VAL A 73 7.88 -10.27 17.63
CA VAL A 73 8.99 -9.73 16.84
C VAL A 73 9.80 -10.88 16.27
N LEU A 74 9.94 -10.90 14.94
CA LEU A 74 10.73 -11.87 14.20
C LEU A 74 11.94 -11.18 13.56
N VAL A 75 13.11 -11.81 13.63
CA VAL A 75 14.34 -11.38 12.95
C VAL A 75 14.92 -12.53 12.15
N ASP A 76 15.94 -12.23 11.33
CA ASP A 76 16.56 -13.18 10.42
C ASP A 76 15.54 -13.79 9.41
N VAL A 77 14.59 -12.95 9.01
CA VAL A 77 13.53 -13.28 8.05
C VAL A 77 13.97 -12.95 6.62
N ASP A 78 13.42 -13.69 5.64
CA ASP A 78 13.60 -13.44 4.21
C ASP A 78 12.31 -13.71 3.41
N HIS A 79 12.32 -13.42 2.11
CA HIS A 79 11.16 -13.57 1.23
C HIS A 79 10.75 -15.02 0.90
N SER A 80 11.43 -16.03 1.43
CA SER A 80 10.95 -17.42 1.38
C SER A 80 9.86 -17.69 2.42
N MET A 81 9.72 -16.80 3.40
CA MET A 81 8.84 -16.93 4.55
C MET A 81 7.48 -16.30 4.29
N LYS A 82 6.39 -16.95 4.71
CA LYS A 82 5.02 -16.48 4.54
C LYS A 82 4.79 -15.11 5.17
N CYS A 83 5.33 -14.85 6.36
CA CYS A 83 5.20 -13.56 7.05
C CYS A 83 5.79 -12.37 6.27
N MET A 84 6.61 -12.61 5.23
CA MET A 84 7.20 -11.58 4.36
C MET A 84 6.47 -11.43 3.02
N THR A 85 5.70 -12.43 2.60
CA THR A 85 5.12 -12.50 1.25
C THR A 85 3.59 -12.58 1.24
N GLU A 86 2.98 -13.02 2.35
CA GLU A 86 1.54 -13.14 2.50
C GLU A 86 1.01 -12.13 3.54
N GLU A 87 -0.29 -11.85 3.49
CA GLU A 87 -0.94 -10.94 4.44
C GLU A 87 -1.18 -11.66 5.78
N THR A 88 -0.40 -11.35 6.81
CA THR A 88 -0.53 -11.97 8.13
C THR A 88 -1.74 -11.43 8.92
N PHE A 89 -2.03 -10.15 8.81
CA PHE A 89 -3.11 -9.45 9.53
C PHE A 89 -3.16 -9.76 11.05
N GLY A 90 -2.00 -9.72 11.70
CA GLY A 90 -1.83 -10.06 13.09
C GLY A 90 -0.77 -9.21 13.80
N PRO A 91 -0.59 -9.40 15.13
CA PRO A 91 0.34 -8.61 15.93
C PRO A 91 1.79 -9.11 15.75
N THR A 92 2.28 -9.18 14.52
CA THR A 92 3.62 -9.66 14.18
C THR A 92 4.42 -8.57 13.46
N ILE A 93 5.69 -8.45 13.80
CA ILE A 93 6.65 -7.49 13.22
C ILE A 93 7.87 -8.27 12.74
N PRO A 94 7.88 -8.75 11.49
CA PRO A 94 9.07 -9.31 10.88
C PRO A 94 10.04 -8.18 10.48
N ILE A 95 11.30 -8.33 10.83
CA ILE A 95 12.35 -7.34 10.57
C ILE A 95 13.47 -7.99 9.78
N MET A 96 13.57 -7.65 8.50
CA MET A 96 14.62 -8.13 7.61
C MET A 96 15.77 -7.15 7.55
N LYS A 97 17.00 -7.65 7.66
CA LYS A 97 18.22 -6.87 7.46
C LYS A 97 18.50 -6.76 5.97
N VAL A 98 18.88 -5.55 5.54
CA VAL A 98 19.32 -5.27 4.17
C VAL A 98 20.72 -4.64 4.19
N ALA A 99 21.45 -4.77 3.11
CA ALA A 99 22.79 -4.21 2.99
C ALA A 99 22.76 -2.68 2.89
N ASP A 100 21.82 -2.15 2.11
CA ASP A 100 21.68 -0.73 1.86
C ASP A 100 20.23 -0.34 1.48
N ALA A 101 20.03 0.95 1.21
CA ALA A 101 18.73 1.48 0.83
C ALA A 101 18.23 0.99 -0.55
N GLU A 102 19.15 0.67 -1.45
CA GLU A 102 18.83 0.17 -2.79
C GLU A 102 18.24 -1.24 -2.71
N GLU A 103 18.87 -2.09 -1.93
CA GLU A 103 18.32 -3.40 -1.63
C GLU A 103 16.99 -3.31 -0.90
N GLY A 104 16.85 -2.38 0.06
CA GLY A 104 15.62 -2.12 0.77
C GLY A 104 14.45 -1.75 -0.16
N VAL A 105 14.66 -0.87 -1.12
CA VAL A 105 13.66 -0.50 -2.14
C VAL A 105 13.33 -1.69 -3.04
N ARG A 106 14.35 -2.43 -3.49
CA ARG A 106 14.15 -3.61 -4.35
C ARG A 106 13.28 -4.66 -3.65
N LEU A 107 13.58 -4.97 -2.41
CA LEU A 107 12.84 -5.97 -1.62
C LEU A 107 11.46 -5.47 -1.20
N ALA A 108 11.29 -4.19 -0.88
CA ALA A 108 9.97 -3.62 -0.64
C ALA A 108 9.05 -3.71 -1.87
N ASN A 109 9.63 -3.62 -3.08
CA ASN A 109 8.89 -3.77 -4.33
C ASN A 109 8.68 -5.22 -4.74
N ASP A 110 9.47 -6.17 -4.20
CA ASP A 110 9.30 -7.61 -4.40
C ASP A 110 8.19 -8.15 -3.49
N SER A 111 6.98 -7.64 -3.71
CA SER A 111 5.75 -8.02 -3.01
C SER A 111 4.59 -8.03 -3.99
N ALA A 112 3.66 -8.96 -3.80
CA ALA A 112 2.38 -8.97 -4.51
C ALA A 112 1.46 -7.81 -4.09
N TYR A 113 1.75 -7.16 -2.99
CA TYR A 113 0.97 -6.05 -2.42
C TYR A 113 1.67 -4.70 -2.59
N GLY A 114 0.88 -3.64 -2.55
CA GLY A 114 1.37 -2.27 -2.64
C GLY A 114 0.31 -1.28 -2.15
N LEU A 115 -0.15 -1.43 -0.90
CA LEU A 115 -1.13 -0.50 -0.33
C LEU A 115 -0.45 0.73 0.24
N GLN A 116 0.46 0.52 1.19
CA GLN A 116 1.15 1.57 1.91
C GLN A 116 2.59 1.16 2.23
N ALA A 117 3.48 2.13 2.17
CA ALA A 117 4.85 2.01 2.64
C ALA A 117 5.28 3.25 3.43
N SER A 118 6.35 3.11 4.21
CA SER A 118 6.94 4.21 4.97
C SER A 118 8.46 4.18 4.87
N VAL A 119 9.06 5.35 4.69
CA VAL A 119 10.52 5.54 4.70
C VAL A 119 10.88 6.40 5.91
N TRP A 120 11.75 5.89 6.77
CA TRP A 120 12.16 6.57 7.98
C TRP A 120 13.64 7.01 7.87
N THR A 121 13.90 8.28 7.92
CA THR A 121 15.25 8.84 7.76
C THR A 121 15.36 10.24 8.36
N ARG A 122 16.59 10.62 8.76
CA ARG A 122 16.91 12.01 9.13
C ARG A 122 17.10 12.90 7.91
N ASP A 123 17.52 12.33 6.80
CA ASP A 123 17.62 13.02 5.51
C ASP A 123 16.29 12.90 4.75
N VAL A 124 15.41 13.88 4.97
CA VAL A 124 14.08 13.94 4.35
C VAL A 124 14.17 13.94 2.83
N ARG A 125 15.15 14.62 2.27
CA ARG A 125 15.35 14.71 0.82
C ARG A 125 15.67 13.34 0.22
N ARG A 126 16.60 12.62 0.85
CA ARG A 126 16.89 11.23 0.48
C ARG A 126 15.67 10.32 0.71
N GLY A 127 14.90 10.56 1.76
CA GLY A 127 13.64 9.86 2.02
C GLY A 127 12.62 10.02 0.90
N GLU A 128 12.43 11.24 0.39
CA GLU A 128 11.55 11.50 -0.76
C GLU A 128 12.02 10.80 -2.04
N GLU A 129 13.32 10.81 -2.32
CA GLU A 129 13.90 10.11 -3.47
C GLU A 129 13.62 8.61 -3.44
N LEU A 130 13.81 7.98 -2.27
CA LEU A 130 13.52 6.56 -2.06
C LEU A 130 12.02 6.28 -2.17
N ALA A 131 11.18 7.11 -1.51
CA ALA A 131 9.74 6.96 -1.50
C ALA A 131 9.12 6.96 -2.91
N ARG A 132 9.64 7.80 -3.84
CA ARG A 132 9.19 7.84 -5.23
C ARG A 132 9.44 6.55 -6.02
N ARG A 133 10.28 5.67 -5.52
CA ARG A 133 10.67 4.41 -6.16
C ARG A 133 9.95 3.21 -5.57
N ILE A 134 9.19 3.40 -4.49
CA ILE A 134 8.42 2.32 -3.86
C ILE A 134 7.07 2.18 -4.57
N GLU A 135 6.74 0.95 -4.94
CA GLU A 135 5.54 0.59 -5.68
C GLU A 135 4.34 0.36 -4.74
N ALA A 136 3.89 1.44 -4.11
CA ALA A 136 2.71 1.43 -3.24
C ALA A 136 1.81 2.64 -3.54
N GLY A 137 0.52 2.49 -3.31
CA GLY A 137 -0.46 3.53 -3.56
C GLY A 137 -0.31 4.75 -2.63
N VAL A 138 0.27 4.55 -1.44
CA VAL A 138 0.66 5.61 -0.52
C VAL A 138 2.07 5.33 0.00
N VAL A 139 2.93 6.34 -0.03
CA VAL A 139 4.25 6.26 0.61
C VAL A 139 4.44 7.47 1.51
N CYS A 140 4.72 7.22 2.78
CA CYS A 140 4.98 8.25 3.78
C CYS A 140 6.47 8.38 4.05
N VAL A 141 6.95 9.59 4.35
CA VAL A 141 8.30 9.82 4.86
C VAL A 141 8.20 10.28 6.31
N ASN A 142 8.82 9.54 7.22
CA ASN A 142 8.78 9.74 8.68
C ASN A 142 7.37 9.74 9.27
N ASP A 143 6.47 8.99 8.67
CA ASP A 143 5.09 8.79 9.12
C ASP A 143 4.57 7.44 8.65
N ALA A 144 3.54 6.91 9.31
CA ALA A 144 2.86 5.67 8.92
C ALA A 144 1.33 5.76 8.98
N GLN A 145 0.75 6.85 9.51
CA GLN A 145 -0.68 6.92 9.80
C GLN A 145 -1.40 8.20 9.37
N VAL A 146 -0.69 9.32 9.24
CA VAL A 146 -1.30 10.62 8.91
C VAL A 146 -2.00 10.60 7.55
N ASN A 147 -1.59 9.74 6.62
CA ASN A 147 -2.28 9.52 5.36
C ASN A 147 -3.76 9.11 5.52
N TYR A 148 -4.14 8.45 6.62
CA TYR A 148 -5.54 8.15 6.92
C TYR A 148 -6.39 9.38 7.20
N THR A 149 -5.80 10.42 7.72
CA THR A 149 -6.45 11.71 8.02
C THR A 149 -6.28 12.75 6.92
N ALA A 150 -5.40 12.51 5.97
CA ALA A 150 -5.17 13.36 4.80
C ALA A 150 -6.25 13.16 3.74
N LEU A 151 -7.50 13.56 4.05
CA LEU A 151 -8.68 13.29 3.22
C LEU A 151 -8.64 13.90 1.82
N ASN A 152 -7.76 14.83 1.56
CA ASN A 152 -7.53 15.44 0.25
C ASN A 152 -6.56 14.63 -0.65
N LEU A 153 -5.83 13.66 -0.08
CA LEU A 153 -4.93 12.79 -0.81
C LEU A 153 -5.63 11.47 -1.16
N PRO A 154 -5.58 11.03 -2.42
CA PRO A 154 -6.08 9.71 -2.79
C PRO A 154 -5.33 8.62 -2.02
N MET A 155 -6.08 7.67 -1.43
CA MET A 155 -5.54 6.47 -0.80
C MET A 155 -6.08 5.25 -1.52
N GLY A 156 -5.23 4.50 -2.17
CA GLY A 156 -5.58 3.31 -2.95
C GLY A 156 -4.44 2.30 -2.97
N GLY A 157 -4.72 1.10 -3.43
CA GLY A 157 -3.72 0.04 -3.57
C GLY A 157 -3.14 -0.02 -4.97
N TRP A 158 -1.94 -0.56 -5.04
CA TRP A 158 -1.30 -1.08 -6.26
C TRP A 158 -1.23 -2.60 -6.18
N LYS A 159 -0.95 -3.24 -7.29
CA LYS A 159 -0.81 -4.71 -7.37
C LYS A 159 -2.05 -5.42 -6.79
N ALA A 160 -1.88 -6.49 -6.03
CA ALA A 160 -2.98 -7.23 -5.41
C ALA A 160 -3.71 -6.48 -4.27
N SER A 161 -3.17 -5.36 -3.79
CA SER A 161 -3.86 -4.52 -2.79
C SER A 161 -5.12 -3.82 -3.32
N GLY A 162 -5.41 -3.96 -4.61
CA GLY A 162 -6.70 -3.60 -5.20
C GLY A 162 -6.65 -2.40 -6.12
N LEU A 163 -7.82 -2.04 -6.64
CA LEU A 163 -8.01 -0.99 -7.63
C LEU A 163 -8.78 0.19 -7.06
N GLY A 164 -8.52 1.36 -7.64
CA GLY A 164 -9.19 2.60 -7.26
C GLY A 164 -8.62 3.22 -5.99
N SER A 165 -9.31 4.22 -5.48
CA SER A 165 -8.90 4.94 -4.27
C SER A 165 -10.09 5.39 -3.46
N ARG A 166 -9.88 5.56 -2.16
CA ARG A 166 -10.71 6.39 -1.28
C ARG A 166 -10.02 7.73 -1.10
N HIS A 167 -10.68 8.70 -0.49
CA HIS A 167 -10.20 10.06 -0.29
C HIS A 167 -10.03 10.86 -1.60
N GLY A 168 -9.82 12.16 -1.47
CA GLY A 168 -9.76 13.07 -2.60
C GLY A 168 -11.05 13.10 -3.45
N ALA A 169 -11.04 13.88 -4.51
CA ALA A 169 -12.19 13.97 -5.42
C ALA A 169 -12.55 12.65 -6.09
N ASN A 170 -11.56 11.79 -6.35
CA ASN A 170 -11.78 10.49 -6.98
C ASN A 170 -12.44 9.49 -6.03
N GLY A 171 -12.23 9.63 -4.72
CA GLY A 171 -12.85 8.78 -3.72
C GLY A 171 -14.38 8.85 -3.72
N ILE A 172 -14.96 10.02 -3.96
CA ILE A 172 -16.40 10.19 -4.06
C ILE A 172 -16.92 9.94 -5.49
N ARG A 173 -16.17 10.36 -6.51
CA ARG A 173 -16.60 10.21 -7.92
C ARG A 173 -16.79 8.76 -8.36
N LYS A 174 -16.11 7.81 -7.74
CA LYS A 174 -16.28 6.37 -8.06
C LYS A 174 -17.69 5.83 -7.78
N TYR A 175 -18.47 6.51 -6.97
CA TYR A 175 -19.88 6.15 -6.68
C TYR A 175 -20.89 6.83 -7.61
N ALA A 176 -20.41 7.66 -8.54
CA ALA A 176 -21.24 8.37 -9.52
C ALA A 176 -21.02 7.82 -10.93
N LYS A 177 -22.08 7.85 -11.73
CA LYS A 177 -21.98 7.61 -13.18
C LYS A 177 -21.61 8.91 -13.86
N VAL A 178 -20.64 8.86 -14.75
CA VAL A 178 -20.24 10.01 -15.58
C VAL A 178 -21.07 10.02 -16.83
N GLN A 179 -21.72 11.16 -17.10
CA GLN A 179 -22.43 11.40 -18.36
C GLN A 179 -21.73 12.55 -19.09
N SER A 180 -21.36 12.31 -20.33
CA SER A 180 -20.85 13.36 -21.22
C SER A 180 -21.99 13.93 -22.04
N LEU A 181 -22.21 15.25 -21.96
CA LEU A 181 -23.19 15.97 -22.77
C LEU A 181 -22.45 16.91 -23.75
N LEU A 182 -22.63 16.63 -25.04
CA LEU A 182 -22.15 17.51 -26.10
C LEU A 182 -23.36 18.15 -26.79
N VAL A 183 -23.41 19.48 -26.82
CA VAL A 183 -24.47 20.24 -27.45
C VAL A 183 -23.92 21.06 -28.63
N THR A 184 -24.31 20.70 -29.84
CA THR A 184 -23.99 21.46 -31.06
C THR A 184 -25.07 22.52 -31.31
N ARG A 185 -24.83 23.75 -30.93
CA ARG A 185 -25.79 24.86 -31.05
C ARG A 185 -26.04 25.31 -32.49
N ARG A 186 -25.10 25.05 -33.37
CA ARG A 186 -25.19 25.35 -34.82
C ARG A 186 -24.81 24.10 -35.58
N ALA A 187 -25.83 23.31 -35.91
CA ALA A 187 -25.64 22.10 -36.70
C ALA A 187 -25.22 22.42 -38.13
N LEU A 188 -24.27 21.71 -38.64
CA LEU A 188 -23.91 21.77 -40.06
C LEU A 188 -25.02 21.08 -40.87
N LYS A 189 -25.38 21.62 -42.04
CA LYS A 189 -26.32 20.97 -42.96
C LYS A 189 -25.89 19.54 -43.35
N ARG A 190 -24.60 19.27 -43.24
CA ARG A 190 -24.01 17.95 -43.51
C ARG A 190 -22.79 17.76 -42.65
N GLU A 191 -22.81 16.73 -41.84
CA GLU A 191 -21.66 16.34 -41.00
C GLU A 191 -20.46 15.89 -41.87
N PRO A 192 -19.24 16.40 -41.60
CA PRO A 192 -18.06 16.04 -42.42
C PRO A 192 -17.66 14.56 -42.22
N PHE A 193 -18.11 13.91 -41.15
CA PHE A 193 -17.79 12.52 -40.84
C PHE A 193 -18.82 11.51 -41.34
N MET A 194 -19.89 11.97 -41.99
CA MET A 194 -20.96 11.12 -42.51
C MET A 194 -20.76 10.76 -43.98
N PHE A 195 -21.42 9.65 -44.40
CA PHE A 195 -21.45 9.19 -45.79
C PHE A 195 -21.94 10.23 -46.78
N PRO A 196 -21.42 10.19 -48.04
CA PRO A 196 -20.31 9.40 -48.54
C PRO A 196 -18.95 9.99 -48.11
N TYR A 197 -18.00 9.11 -47.79
CA TYR A 197 -16.62 9.55 -47.50
C TYR A 197 -15.94 10.05 -48.79
N LYS A 198 -15.23 11.17 -48.65
CA LYS A 198 -14.40 11.73 -49.74
C LYS A 198 -12.96 11.87 -49.28
N ALA A 199 -12.01 11.44 -50.13
CA ALA A 199 -10.58 11.52 -49.84
C ALA A 199 -10.13 12.94 -49.45
N SER A 200 -10.67 13.98 -50.11
CA SER A 200 -10.39 15.39 -49.78
C SER A 200 -10.78 15.77 -48.32
N ARG A 201 -11.91 15.26 -47.83
CA ARG A 201 -12.35 15.50 -46.44
C ARG A 201 -11.46 14.79 -45.45
N THR A 202 -11.10 13.54 -45.73
CA THR A 202 -10.17 12.77 -44.88
C THR A 202 -8.81 13.46 -44.78
N MET A 203 -8.31 13.98 -45.89
CA MET A 203 -7.04 14.75 -45.90
C MET A 203 -7.15 16.05 -45.11
N LEU A 204 -8.26 16.79 -45.26
CA LEU A 204 -8.52 18.00 -44.49
C LEU A 204 -8.55 17.71 -42.97
N LEU A 205 -9.30 16.70 -42.54
CA LEU A 205 -9.38 16.27 -41.15
C LEU A 205 -8.01 15.88 -40.60
N ARG A 206 -7.23 15.12 -41.36
CA ARG A 206 -5.86 14.76 -40.97
C ARG A 206 -4.95 15.99 -40.77
N ARG A 207 -5.10 17.03 -41.60
CA ARG A 207 -4.38 18.30 -41.42
C ARG A 207 -4.84 19.03 -40.15
N VAL A 208 -6.16 19.12 -39.91
CA VAL A 208 -6.72 19.77 -38.72
C VAL A 208 -6.28 19.05 -37.45
N PHE A 209 -6.37 17.71 -37.39
CA PHE A 209 -5.87 16.96 -36.24
C PHE A 209 -4.37 17.12 -36.02
N ARG A 210 -3.57 17.13 -37.04
CA ARG A 210 -2.14 17.44 -36.92
C ARG A 210 -1.90 18.85 -36.34
N LEU A 211 -2.69 19.83 -36.76
CA LEU A 211 -2.53 21.21 -36.31
C LEU A 211 -2.95 21.36 -34.83
N ILE A 212 -4.00 20.68 -34.41
CA ILE A 212 -4.51 20.73 -33.02
C ILE A 212 -3.67 19.89 -32.07
N TYR A 213 -3.26 18.68 -32.46
CA TYR A 213 -2.66 17.70 -31.58
C TYR A 213 -1.18 17.41 -31.89
N GLY A 214 -0.68 17.75 -33.09
CA GLY A 214 0.68 17.42 -33.53
C GLY A 214 1.81 18.23 -32.90
N ARG A 215 1.51 19.26 -32.09
CA ARG A 215 2.51 20.11 -31.42
C ARG A 215 2.82 19.70 -29.96
N ARG A 216 2.30 18.58 -29.46
CA ARG A 216 2.52 18.12 -28.07
C ARG A 216 3.48 16.94 -27.93
N GLY A 217 4.32 16.68 -28.93
CA GLY A 217 5.23 15.55 -28.92
C GLY A 217 6.70 15.94 -29.10
N SER A 218 7.18 16.98 -28.39
CA SER A 218 8.62 17.23 -28.23
C SER A 218 8.85 18.05 -26.96
N ALA A 219 8.92 17.34 -25.85
CA ALA A 219 9.63 17.73 -24.63
C ALA A 219 10.03 16.44 -23.89
#